data_cfae80fa89a1a184d0c67b1b1826e70d
#
_entry.id   cfae80fa89a1a184d0c67b1b1826e70d
#
_cell.length_a   1.000
_cell.length_b   1.000
_cell.length_c   1.000
_cell.angle_alpha   90.00
_cell.angle_beta   90.00
_cell.angle_gamma   90.00
#
_symmetry.space_group_name_H-M   'P 1'
#
loop_
_entity.id
_entity.type
_entity.pdbx_description
1 polymer ?
#
loop_
_entity_poly.entity_id
_entity_poly.type
_entity_poly.pdbx_seq_one_letter_code
_entity_poly.pdbx_strand_id
1 'polypeptide(L)'
;MINPGTSFLVTGGIISLSGDLIINGTYTDNSGTLILNGTSQAVTGTTPAVFNNLTVESGCTTTLSTPGQSLGSILFCDGILNANGNLTLLSNVDRTAMIDGKGTGQVEGTITMQRYLASGFGYKYFGSPFQDAHVSEFSDNMKLNDPFPAFWKYDESLTTSGWVTYIEPDGLLNPMEGYAINFGSTDSPITFDISGVVNNGSLSTTLFNHGNQY
;
A
#
# COMPACT_ATOMS: atom_id res chain seq x y z
N MET A 1 16.63 16.18 14.85
CA MET A 1 17.64 15.19 14.39
C MET A 1 17.81 14.10 15.44
N ILE A 2 17.92 12.87 15.00
CA ILE A 2 18.28 11.68 15.80
C ILE A 2 19.67 11.25 15.36
N ASN A 3 20.65 11.33 16.28
CA ASN A 3 22.05 11.11 15.97
C ASN A 3 22.39 9.61 15.85
N PRO A 4 23.48 9.25 15.15
CA PRO A 4 23.97 7.87 15.13
C PRO A 4 24.17 7.30 16.54
N GLY A 5 23.78 6.05 16.73
CA GLY A 5 23.88 5.34 18.02
C GLY A 5 22.83 5.78 19.06
N THR A 6 21.91 6.68 18.73
CA THR A 6 20.78 7.05 19.60
C THR A 6 19.45 6.45 19.08
N SER A 7 18.50 6.22 20.00
CA SER A 7 17.17 5.72 19.67
C SER A 7 16.11 6.68 20.20
N PHE A 8 15.09 6.91 19.37
CA PHE A 8 13.88 7.63 19.73
C PHE A 8 12.69 6.69 19.59
N LEU A 9 12.14 6.29 20.72
CA LEU A 9 11.01 5.36 20.79
C LEU A 9 9.75 6.11 21.20
N VAL A 10 8.71 6.02 20.36
CA VAL A 10 7.37 6.55 20.64
C VAL A 10 6.49 5.42 21.12
N THR A 11 6.00 5.51 22.35
CA THR A 11 5.13 4.50 22.96
C THR A 11 3.66 4.95 23.07
N GLY A 12 3.33 6.10 22.48
CA GLY A 12 1.98 6.67 22.41
C GLY A 12 2.00 8.19 22.31
N GLY A 13 0.81 8.77 22.22
CA GLY A 13 0.64 10.22 22.12
C GLY A 13 0.84 10.76 20.71
N ILE A 14 0.97 12.08 20.63
CA ILE A 14 1.10 12.85 19.38
C ILE A 14 2.39 13.63 19.40
N ILE A 15 3.14 13.58 18.31
CA ILE A 15 4.30 14.39 18.04
C ILE A 15 3.99 15.25 16.81
N SER A 16 4.06 16.58 16.94
CA SER A 16 3.93 17.51 15.82
C SER A 16 5.28 18.08 15.44
N LEU A 17 5.61 18.04 14.17
CA LEU A 17 6.85 18.58 13.61
C LEU A 17 6.56 19.52 12.45
N SER A 18 7.13 20.74 12.52
CA SER A 18 7.07 21.72 11.43
C SER A 18 8.38 21.85 10.64
N GLY A 19 9.45 21.21 11.09
CA GLY A 19 10.73 21.14 10.39
C GLY A 19 11.10 19.72 9.98
N ASP A 20 12.27 19.56 9.37
CA ASP A 20 12.76 18.28 8.89
C ASP A 20 12.98 17.27 10.03
N LEU A 21 12.64 16.02 9.74
CA LEU A 21 12.97 14.88 10.58
C LEU A 21 14.21 14.18 10.00
N ILE A 22 15.37 14.38 10.65
CA ILE A 22 16.63 13.77 10.22
C ILE A 22 16.94 12.59 11.12
N ILE A 23 17.01 11.38 10.54
CA ILE A 23 17.18 10.12 11.28
C ILE A 23 18.50 9.47 10.86
N ASN A 24 19.52 9.60 11.70
CA ASN A 24 20.80 8.91 11.58
C ASN A 24 21.00 7.86 12.67
N GLY A 25 20.10 7.82 13.64
CA GLY A 25 19.96 6.76 14.66
C GLY A 25 18.74 5.91 14.39
N THR A 26 18.01 5.52 15.43
CA THR A 26 16.77 4.72 15.29
C THR A 26 15.56 5.56 15.66
N TYR A 27 14.54 5.55 14.81
CA TYR A 27 13.19 6.05 15.10
C TYR A 27 12.20 4.91 14.99
N THR A 28 11.49 4.65 16.07
CA THR A 28 10.44 3.61 16.11
C THR A 28 9.21 4.16 16.81
N ASP A 29 8.07 4.08 16.13
CA ASP A 29 6.77 4.44 16.70
C ASP A 29 5.90 3.19 16.80
N ASN A 30 5.61 2.76 18.03
CA ASN A 30 4.82 1.55 18.29
C ASN A 30 3.31 1.83 18.37
N SER A 31 2.90 3.04 18.79
CA SER A 31 1.48 3.34 19.05
C SER A 31 1.12 4.83 19.03
N GLY A 32 2.05 5.70 18.60
CA GLY A 32 1.81 7.14 18.52
C GLY A 32 1.29 7.59 17.17
N THR A 33 1.21 8.92 17.03
CA THR A 33 0.93 9.59 15.77
C THR A 33 1.98 10.67 15.55
N LEU A 34 2.67 10.61 14.41
CA LEU A 34 3.52 11.68 13.95
C LEU A 34 2.72 12.59 13.02
N ILE A 35 2.62 13.87 13.36
CA ILE A 35 2.00 14.91 12.55
C ILE A 35 3.09 15.75 11.90
N LEU A 36 3.07 15.82 10.58
CA LEU A 36 3.96 16.65 9.78
C LEU A 36 3.16 17.86 9.29
N ASN A 37 3.50 19.04 9.84
CA ASN A 37 2.76 20.28 9.63
C ASN A 37 3.63 21.45 9.13
N GLY A 38 4.81 21.16 8.63
CA GLY A 38 5.66 22.15 7.95
C GLY A 38 5.22 22.37 6.51
N THR A 39 5.22 23.63 6.06
CA THR A 39 4.86 24.00 4.68
C THR A 39 5.65 23.20 3.64
N SER A 40 6.94 22.98 3.89
CA SER A 40 7.82 22.11 3.10
C SER A 40 8.82 21.47 4.04
N GLN A 41 8.79 20.15 4.14
CA GLN A 41 9.67 19.40 5.05
C GLN A 41 10.07 18.04 4.48
N ALA A 42 11.14 17.46 4.99
CA ALA A 42 11.65 16.18 4.61
C ALA A 42 11.78 15.23 5.81
N VAL A 43 11.51 13.94 5.55
CA VAL A 43 11.98 12.86 6.42
C VAL A 43 13.19 12.24 5.73
N THR A 44 14.37 12.42 6.33
CA THR A 44 15.66 12.10 5.70
C THR A 44 16.63 11.51 6.72
N GLY A 45 17.80 11.12 6.26
CA GLY A 45 18.88 10.57 7.08
C GLY A 45 19.43 9.27 6.51
N THR A 46 20.15 8.53 7.35
CA THR A 46 20.80 7.27 6.95
C THR A 46 20.03 6.01 7.39
N THR A 47 19.03 6.19 8.25
CA THR A 47 18.23 5.08 8.81
C THR A 47 16.75 5.30 8.52
N PRO A 48 16.02 4.28 8.05
CA PRO A 48 14.59 4.41 7.80
C PRO A 48 13.79 4.57 9.09
N ALA A 49 12.67 5.30 9.00
CA ALA A 49 11.70 5.42 10.07
C ALA A 49 10.72 4.24 10.08
N VAL A 50 10.29 3.86 11.28
CA VAL A 50 9.12 2.99 11.49
C VAL A 50 8.03 3.83 12.14
N PHE A 51 7.02 4.19 11.37
CA PHE A 51 5.86 4.96 11.83
C PHE A 51 4.73 4.02 12.27
N ASN A 52 3.96 4.42 13.29
CA ASN A 52 2.69 3.76 13.58
C ASN A 52 1.55 4.49 12.86
N ASN A 53 1.22 5.72 13.23
CA ASN A 53 0.34 6.58 12.45
C ASN A 53 1.13 7.79 11.92
N LEU A 54 0.85 8.18 10.70
CA LEU A 54 1.45 9.34 10.04
C LEU A 54 0.36 10.27 9.52
N THR A 55 0.45 11.54 9.86
CA THR A 55 -0.44 12.59 9.35
C THR A 55 0.37 13.63 8.60
N VAL A 56 -0.08 14.00 7.41
CA VAL A 56 0.41 15.17 6.66
C VAL A 56 -0.73 16.18 6.62
N GLU A 57 -0.55 17.32 7.29
CA GLU A 57 -1.61 18.32 7.41
C GLU A 57 -1.83 19.11 6.11
N SER A 58 -3.00 19.71 6.01
CA SER A 58 -3.40 20.56 4.88
C SER A 58 -2.43 21.73 4.67
N GLY A 59 -2.10 22.00 3.42
CA GLY A 59 -1.11 23.03 3.05
C GLY A 59 0.34 22.64 3.26
N CYS A 60 0.62 21.41 3.71
CA CYS A 60 1.96 20.88 3.91
C CYS A 60 2.40 19.99 2.74
N THR A 61 3.69 20.04 2.45
CA THR A 61 4.35 19.09 1.53
C THR A 61 5.46 18.39 2.26
N THR A 62 5.39 17.07 2.34
CA THR A 62 6.42 16.24 2.96
C THR A 62 7.06 15.31 1.95
N THR A 63 8.37 15.23 1.95
CA THR A 63 9.14 14.34 1.09
C THR A 63 9.83 13.25 1.92
N LEU A 64 9.59 11.98 1.56
CA LEU A 64 10.31 10.84 2.13
C LEU A 64 11.57 10.57 1.30
N SER A 65 12.75 10.89 1.87
CA SER A 65 14.01 10.82 1.14
C SER A 65 14.87 9.60 1.48
N THR A 66 14.58 8.92 2.60
CA THR A 66 15.32 7.71 3.02
C THR A 66 14.58 6.48 2.57
N PRO A 67 15.21 5.54 1.83
CA PRO A 67 14.58 4.27 1.44
C PRO A 67 14.20 3.39 2.64
N GLY A 68 13.14 2.57 2.47
CA GLY A 68 12.76 1.54 3.43
C GLY A 68 11.95 2.04 4.63
N GLN A 69 11.40 3.25 4.58
CA GLN A 69 10.48 3.72 5.61
C GLN A 69 9.19 2.88 5.62
N SER A 70 8.64 2.66 6.79
CA SER A 70 7.47 1.81 6.95
C SER A 70 6.40 2.44 7.84
N LEU A 71 5.14 2.10 7.55
CA LEU A 71 3.96 2.50 8.30
C LEU A 71 3.21 1.27 8.79
N GLY A 72 2.90 1.22 10.08
CA GLY A 72 2.24 0.08 10.69
C GLY A 72 0.73 0.20 10.86
N SER A 73 0.14 1.40 10.70
CA SER A 73 -1.29 1.62 10.95
C SER A 73 -1.91 2.57 9.91
N ILE A 74 -2.13 3.84 10.23
CA ILE A 74 -2.90 4.75 9.39
C ILE A 74 -2.03 5.87 8.83
N LEU A 75 -2.11 6.10 7.52
CA LEU A 75 -1.69 7.32 6.86
C LEU A 75 -2.92 8.22 6.65
N PHE A 76 -2.93 9.37 7.29
CA PHE A 76 -3.89 10.43 7.01
C PHE A 76 -3.18 11.57 6.25
N CYS A 77 -3.64 11.86 5.04
CA CYS A 77 -3.00 12.83 4.16
C CYS A 77 -3.99 13.90 3.71
N ASP A 78 -3.88 15.10 4.25
CA ASP A 78 -4.59 16.30 3.83
C ASP A 78 -3.71 17.27 3.05
N GLY A 79 -2.39 17.09 3.11
CA GLY A 79 -1.39 17.79 2.32
C GLY A 79 -0.87 16.94 1.15
N ILE A 80 0.39 17.09 0.83
CA ILE A 80 1.08 16.31 -0.20
C ILE A 80 2.18 15.46 0.45
N LEU A 81 2.12 14.15 0.28
CA LEU A 81 3.18 13.23 0.67
C LEU A 81 3.89 12.72 -0.58
N ASN A 82 5.11 13.19 -0.82
CA ASN A 82 6.00 12.65 -1.86
C ASN A 82 6.71 11.40 -1.32
N ALA A 83 6.18 10.24 -1.62
CA ALA A 83 6.70 8.97 -1.09
C ALA A 83 7.97 8.49 -1.79
N ASN A 84 8.15 8.80 -3.08
CA ASN A 84 9.35 8.50 -3.89
C ASN A 84 9.77 7.01 -3.90
N GLY A 85 8.84 6.07 -3.73
CA GLY A 85 9.16 4.65 -3.58
C GLY A 85 9.74 4.27 -2.20
N ASN A 86 9.71 5.18 -1.25
CA ASN A 86 10.38 5.01 0.04
C ASN A 86 9.44 4.58 1.19
N LEU A 87 8.16 4.33 0.92
CA LEU A 87 7.16 3.97 1.93
C LEU A 87 6.57 2.59 1.68
N THR A 88 6.61 1.75 2.71
CA THR A 88 5.88 0.47 2.74
C THR A 88 4.78 0.52 3.80
N LEU A 89 3.54 0.25 3.40
CA LEU A 89 2.42 0.00 4.29
C LEU A 89 2.45 -1.47 4.72
N LEU A 90 2.72 -1.71 6.00
CA LEU A 90 2.95 -3.05 6.53
C LEU A 90 1.63 -3.80 6.76
N SER A 91 1.69 -5.12 6.61
CA SER A 91 0.61 -6.03 7.00
C SER A 91 1.15 -7.25 7.73
N ASN A 92 0.50 -7.62 8.82
CA ASN A 92 0.83 -8.81 9.61
C ASN A 92 -0.44 -9.43 10.20
N VAL A 93 -0.29 -10.42 11.09
CA VAL A 93 -1.42 -11.12 11.72
C VAL A 93 -2.34 -10.20 12.51
N ASP A 94 -1.82 -9.12 13.08
CA ASP A 94 -2.58 -8.24 13.98
C ASP A 94 -3.27 -7.10 13.23
N ARG A 95 -2.64 -6.59 12.16
CA ARG A 95 -3.13 -5.40 11.44
C ARG A 95 -2.59 -5.27 10.03
N THR A 96 -3.30 -4.50 9.23
CA THR A 96 -2.87 -4.02 7.91
C THR A 96 -2.87 -2.50 7.92
N ALA A 97 -1.76 -1.88 7.57
CA ALA A 97 -1.68 -0.45 7.40
C ALA A 97 -2.49 0.00 6.17
N MET A 98 -3.09 1.19 6.26
CA MET A 98 -3.95 1.72 5.20
C MET A 98 -3.86 3.25 5.09
N ILE A 99 -4.27 3.78 3.95
CA ILE A 99 -4.48 5.21 3.77
C ILE A 99 -5.93 5.53 4.14
N ASP A 100 -6.14 6.53 5.01
CA ASP A 100 -7.48 7.00 5.35
C ASP A 100 -8.04 7.83 4.19
N GLY A 101 -9.08 7.33 3.54
CA GLY A 101 -9.73 7.97 2.40
C GLY A 101 -10.52 9.25 2.74
N LYS A 102 -10.49 9.72 3.99
CA LYS A 102 -11.09 11.01 4.38
C LYS A 102 -10.16 12.18 4.12
N GLY A 103 -8.86 11.94 3.95
CA GLY A 103 -7.90 12.97 3.59
C GLY A 103 -8.22 13.56 2.22
N THR A 104 -8.01 14.87 2.07
CA THR A 104 -8.23 15.61 0.82
C THR A 104 -6.92 15.88 0.07
N GLY A 105 -5.81 15.46 0.63
CA GLY A 105 -4.48 15.60 0.06
C GLY A 105 -4.13 14.51 -0.96
N GLN A 106 -2.85 14.40 -1.25
CA GLN A 106 -2.32 13.48 -2.26
C GLN A 106 -1.12 12.71 -1.74
N VAL A 107 -1.07 11.42 -2.09
CA VAL A 107 0.14 10.61 -1.96
C VAL A 107 0.75 10.47 -3.36
N GLU A 108 1.91 11.07 -3.55
CA GLU A 108 2.61 11.14 -4.83
C GLU A 108 3.79 10.17 -4.88
N GLY A 109 4.06 9.65 -6.08
CA GLY A 109 5.08 8.62 -6.30
C GLY A 109 4.61 7.24 -5.89
N THR A 110 5.47 6.27 -6.13
CA THR A 110 5.21 4.86 -5.82
C THR A 110 5.29 4.60 -4.32
N ILE A 111 4.40 3.77 -3.82
CA ILE A 111 4.49 3.14 -2.49
C ILE A 111 4.33 1.62 -2.63
N THR A 112 4.71 0.89 -1.60
CA THR A 112 4.47 -0.55 -1.50
C THR A 112 3.38 -0.83 -0.47
N MET A 113 2.43 -1.70 -0.78
CA MET A 113 1.42 -2.20 0.16
C MET A 113 1.59 -3.69 0.37
N GLN A 114 1.69 -4.09 1.63
CA GLN A 114 1.67 -5.49 2.04
C GLN A 114 0.25 -5.97 2.33
N ARG A 115 0.02 -7.27 2.12
CA ARG A 115 -1.18 -7.96 2.54
C ARG A 115 -0.84 -9.30 3.16
N TYR A 116 -1.11 -9.44 4.46
CA TYR A 116 -1.05 -10.70 5.17
C TYR A 116 -2.32 -11.52 4.91
N LEU A 117 -2.11 -12.79 4.59
CA LEU A 117 -3.16 -13.80 4.51
C LEU A 117 -2.84 -14.89 5.53
N ALA A 118 -3.79 -15.24 6.36
CA ALA A 118 -3.61 -16.30 7.36
C ALA A 118 -3.40 -17.69 6.74
N SER A 119 -3.80 -17.86 5.50
CA SER A 119 -3.57 -19.07 4.70
C SER A 119 -3.32 -18.69 3.24
N GLY A 120 -2.29 -19.25 2.64
CA GLY A 120 -2.03 -19.20 1.20
C GLY A 120 -2.87 -20.17 0.38
N PHE A 121 -3.72 -21.00 1.03
CA PHE A 121 -4.51 -22.00 0.32
C PHE A 121 -5.66 -21.41 -0.49
N GLY A 122 -5.76 -21.83 -1.74
CA GLY A 122 -6.91 -21.59 -2.63
C GLY A 122 -7.00 -20.15 -3.15
N TYR A 123 -8.15 -19.83 -3.72
CA TYR A 123 -8.40 -18.53 -4.34
C TYR A 123 -8.65 -17.44 -3.32
N LYS A 124 -8.10 -16.26 -3.61
CA LYS A 124 -8.38 -15.00 -2.92
C LYS A 124 -8.87 -13.98 -3.93
N TYR A 125 -9.84 -13.17 -3.53
CA TYR A 125 -10.31 -12.06 -4.34
C TYR A 125 -9.52 -10.79 -4.01
N PHE A 126 -9.18 -10.05 -5.05
CA PHE A 126 -8.31 -8.89 -4.98
C PHE A 126 -8.83 -7.76 -5.88
N GLY A 127 -8.59 -6.52 -5.46
CA GLY A 127 -8.75 -5.31 -6.26
C GLY A 127 -7.52 -4.43 -6.07
N SER A 128 -7.00 -3.85 -7.15
CA SER A 128 -5.80 -3.03 -7.08
C SER A 128 -6.06 -1.69 -6.38
N PRO A 129 -5.28 -1.30 -5.37
CA PRO A 129 -5.30 0.05 -4.79
C PRO A 129 -4.50 1.06 -5.63
N PHE A 130 -3.81 0.62 -6.67
CA PHE A 130 -2.88 1.41 -7.47
C PHE A 130 -3.38 1.62 -8.90
N GLN A 131 -2.86 2.69 -9.53
CA GLN A 131 -3.19 3.03 -10.92
C GLN A 131 -2.40 2.20 -11.93
N ASP A 132 -1.22 1.73 -11.57
CA ASP A 132 -0.18 1.21 -12.45
C ASP A 132 0.48 -0.09 -11.96
N ALA A 133 -0.14 -0.80 -11.02
CA ALA A 133 0.35 -2.11 -10.61
C ALA A 133 0.11 -3.17 -11.70
N HIS A 134 1.01 -4.15 -11.81
CA HIS A 134 0.97 -5.19 -12.82
C HIS A 134 0.88 -6.58 -12.21
N VAL A 135 0.49 -7.56 -13.00
CA VAL A 135 0.41 -8.98 -12.61
C VAL A 135 1.77 -9.51 -12.14
N SER A 136 2.86 -9.01 -12.71
CA SER A 136 4.23 -9.38 -12.33
C SER A 136 4.57 -9.13 -10.85
N GLU A 137 3.88 -8.21 -10.18
CA GLU A 137 4.04 -7.95 -8.73
C GLU A 137 3.79 -9.21 -7.87
N PHE A 138 3.05 -10.19 -8.39
CA PHE A 138 2.76 -11.45 -7.70
C PHE A 138 3.74 -12.58 -8.03
N SER A 139 4.67 -12.39 -8.96
CA SER A 139 5.55 -13.46 -9.48
C SER A 139 6.58 -13.98 -8.46
N ASP A 140 6.87 -13.24 -7.42
CA ASP A 140 7.72 -13.64 -6.30
C ASP A 140 7.00 -14.54 -5.29
N ASN A 141 5.67 -14.47 -5.25
CA ASN A 141 4.84 -15.24 -4.34
C ASN A 141 4.20 -16.47 -4.99
N MET A 142 4.08 -16.49 -6.33
CA MET A 142 3.45 -17.58 -7.07
C MET A 142 4.01 -17.74 -8.48
N LYS A 143 3.80 -18.93 -9.04
CA LYS A 143 3.98 -19.15 -10.48
C LYS A 143 2.66 -18.83 -11.19
N LEU A 144 2.70 -17.87 -12.10
CA LEU A 144 1.48 -17.36 -12.74
C LEU A 144 0.76 -18.40 -13.60
N ASN A 145 1.47 -19.37 -14.18
CA ASN A 145 0.92 -20.34 -15.14
C ASN A 145 1.42 -21.78 -14.96
N ASP A 146 1.78 -22.21 -13.75
CA ASP A 146 2.28 -23.56 -13.51
C ASP A 146 1.73 -24.10 -12.18
N PRO A 147 1.01 -25.24 -12.16
CA PRO A 147 0.64 -26.14 -13.28
C PRO A 147 -0.60 -25.68 -14.06
N PHE A 148 -1.26 -24.61 -13.67
CA PHE A 148 -2.42 -24.01 -14.34
C PHE A 148 -2.44 -22.51 -14.06
N PRO A 149 -3.24 -21.72 -14.80
CA PRO A 149 -3.35 -20.29 -14.55
C PRO A 149 -3.75 -19.99 -13.11
N ALA A 150 -2.92 -19.20 -12.42
CA ALA A 150 -3.13 -18.83 -11.03
C ALA A 150 -3.82 -17.47 -10.86
N PHE A 151 -3.89 -16.68 -11.93
CA PHE A 151 -4.44 -15.33 -11.91
C PHE A 151 -5.58 -15.18 -12.93
N TRP A 152 -6.71 -14.64 -12.48
CA TRP A 152 -7.93 -14.48 -13.26
C TRP A 152 -8.48 -13.08 -13.06
N LYS A 153 -8.99 -12.50 -14.15
CA LYS A 153 -9.74 -11.26 -14.15
C LYS A 153 -11.22 -11.57 -14.37
N TYR A 154 -12.10 -10.82 -13.70
CA TYR A 154 -13.53 -10.91 -13.97
C TYR A 154 -13.93 -9.90 -15.05
N ASP A 155 -14.45 -10.39 -16.16
CA ASP A 155 -14.99 -9.60 -17.26
C ASP A 155 -16.52 -9.69 -17.24
N GLU A 156 -17.17 -8.66 -16.71
CA GLU A 156 -18.62 -8.62 -16.57
C GLU A 156 -19.36 -8.40 -17.91
N SER A 157 -18.65 -8.12 -19.01
CA SER A 157 -19.25 -8.04 -20.33
C SER A 157 -19.60 -9.40 -20.93
N LEU A 158 -19.05 -10.48 -20.41
CA LEU A 158 -19.28 -11.83 -20.88
C LEU A 158 -20.60 -12.39 -20.35
N THR A 159 -21.38 -13.01 -21.24
CA THR A 159 -22.74 -13.53 -20.93
C THR A 159 -22.75 -14.88 -20.24
N THR A 160 -21.62 -15.56 -20.16
CA THR A 160 -21.49 -16.90 -19.52
C THR A 160 -20.62 -16.80 -18.26
N SER A 161 -19.43 -17.42 -18.25
CA SER A 161 -18.49 -17.23 -17.15
C SER A 161 -17.66 -15.97 -17.41
N GLY A 162 -17.68 -15.01 -16.49
CA GLY A 162 -16.89 -13.79 -16.58
C GLY A 162 -15.42 -13.96 -16.22
N TRP A 163 -14.99 -15.13 -15.72
CA TRP A 163 -13.59 -15.36 -15.37
C TRP A 163 -12.76 -15.69 -16.60
N VAL A 164 -11.76 -14.86 -16.88
CA VAL A 164 -10.76 -15.04 -17.94
C VAL A 164 -9.35 -15.09 -17.33
N THR A 165 -8.49 -15.89 -17.94
CA THR A 165 -7.09 -15.98 -17.51
C THR A 165 -6.39 -14.63 -17.68
N TYR A 166 -5.61 -14.20 -16.69
CA TYR A 166 -4.94 -12.90 -16.69
C TYR A 166 -3.51 -13.06 -16.14
N ILE A 167 -2.67 -13.78 -16.89
CA ILE A 167 -1.35 -14.27 -16.45
C ILE A 167 -0.18 -13.56 -17.10
N GLU A 168 -0.43 -12.62 -18.02
CA GLU A 168 0.64 -11.87 -18.66
C GLU A 168 1.31 -10.95 -17.64
N PRO A 169 2.65 -11.02 -17.44
CA PRO A 169 3.32 -10.26 -16.39
C PRO A 169 3.13 -8.75 -16.47
N ASP A 170 3.00 -8.20 -17.67
CA ASP A 170 2.76 -6.79 -17.95
C ASP A 170 1.27 -6.41 -17.94
N GLY A 171 0.38 -7.35 -17.61
CA GLY A 171 -1.05 -7.10 -17.44
C GLY A 171 -1.32 -6.07 -16.34
N LEU A 172 -1.97 -4.96 -16.68
CA LEU A 172 -2.27 -3.88 -15.74
C LEU A 172 -3.41 -4.28 -14.80
N LEU A 173 -3.23 -4.07 -13.51
CA LEU A 173 -4.25 -4.28 -12.48
C LEU A 173 -5.06 -3.00 -12.30
N ASN A 174 -6.11 -2.85 -13.11
CA ASN A 174 -6.94 -1.64 -13.07
C ASN A 174 -7.67 -1.51 -11.73
N PRO A 175 -7.77 -0.29 -11.19
CA PRO A 175 -8.66 -0.02 -10.06
C PRO A 175 -10.11 -0.32 -10.41
N MET A 176 -10.90 -0.72 -9.41
CA MET A 176 -12.32 -1.11 -9.54
C MET A 176 -12.58 -2.39 -10.34
N GLU A 177 -11.56 -3.10 -10.81
CA GLU A 177 -11.67 -4.43 -11.39
C GLU A 177 -11.46 -5.52 -10.32
N GLY A 178 -12.16 -6.64 -10.50
CA GLY A 178 -12.07 -7.81 -9.63
C GLY A 178 -11.13 -8.88 -10.19
N TYR A 179 -10.21 -9.34 -9.36
CA TYR A 179 -9.27 -10.41 -9.69
C TYR A 179 -9.44 -11.58 -8.73
N ALA A 180 -9.20 -12.81 -9.20
CA ALA A 180 -9.09 -14.00 -8.38
C ALA A 180 -7.69 -14.58 -8.52
N ILE A 181 -7.02 -14.76 -7.39
CA ILE A 181 -5.62 -15.18 -7.33
C ILE A 181 -5.53 -16.46 -6.54
N ASN A 182 -4.85 -17.48 -7.09
CA ASN A 182 -4.58 -18.74 -6.41
C ASN A 182 -3.11 -18.81 -5.99
N PHE A 183 -2.85 -18.67 -4.71
CA PHE A 183 -1.49 -18.75 -4.14
C PHE A 183 -0.98 -20.20 -3.97
N GLY A 184 -1.78 -21.20 -4.35
CA GLY A 184 -1.39 -22.61 -4.33
C GLY A 184 -2.13 -23.45 -3.30
N SER A 185 -1.50 -24.55 -2.88
CA SER A 185 -2.10 -25.58 -2.02
C SER A 185 -1.54 -25.60 -0.58
N THR A 186 -0.70 -24.64 -0.22
CA THR A 186 -0.06 -24.60 1.10
C THR A 186 -0.93 -23.80 2.06
N ASP A 187 -1.39 -24.47 3.11
CA ASP A 187 -2.17 -23.83 4.19
C ASP A 187 -1.22 -23.24 5.25
N SER A 188 -0.39 -22.31 4.82
CA SER A 188 0.51 -21.53 5.67
C SER A 188 0.26 -20.05 5.45
N PRO A 189 0.50 -19.20 6.47
CA PRO A 189 0.42 -17.77 6.28
C PRO A 189 1.40 -17.28 5.22
N ILE A 190 0.96 -16.32 4.43
CA ILE A 190 1.80 -15.60 3.47
C ILE A 190 1.60 -14.10 3.62
N THR A 191 2.61 -13.33 3.30
CA THR A 191 2.50 -11.89 3.10
C THR A 191 2.99 -11.60 1.69
N PHE A 192 2.13 -11.05 0.87
CA PHE A 192 2.52 -10.55 -0.45
C PHE A 192 2.51 -9.03 -0.44
N ASP A 193 3.23 -8.44 -1.34
CA ASP A 193 3.27 -7.00 -1.54
C ASP A 193 3.08 -6.64 -3.01
N ILE A 194 2.58 -5.46 -3.22
CA ILE A 194 2.42 -4.83 -4.52
C ILE A 194 2.83 -3.38 -4.42
N SER A 195 3.37 -2.85 -5.50
CA SER A 195 3.84 -1.46 -5.57
C SER A 195 3.13 -0.72 -6.69
N GLY A 196 2.97 0.58 -6.52
CA GLY A 196 2.36 1.42 -7.54
C GLY A 196 2.03 2.82 -7.06
N VAL A 197 1.49 3.62 -7.96
CA VAL A 197 0.99 4.96 -7.68
C VAL A 197 -0.42 4.88 -7.11
N VAL A 198 -0.61 5.52 -5.95
CA VAL A 198 -1.90 5.50 -5.24
C VAL A 198 -3.00 6.17 -6.05
N ASN A 199 -4.20 5.62 -5.97
CA ASN A 199 -5.40 6.26 -6.52
C ASN A 199 -5.80 7.44 -5.61
N ASN A 200 -5.44 8.66 -6.03
CA ASN A 200 -5.89 9.86 -5.36
C ASN A 200 -7.23 10.33 -5.96
N GLY A 201 -8.16 10.72 -5.10
CA GLY A 201 -9.47 11.25 -5.53
C GLY A 201 -10.50 10.18 -5.87
N SER A 202 -11.50 10.56 -6.66
CA SER A 202 -12.64 9.72 -7.00
C SER A 202 -12.32 8.77 -8.14
N LEU A 203 -12.72 7.51 -7.98
CA LEU A 203 -12.69 6.50 -9.04
C LEU A 203 -14.10 6.22 -9.54
N SER A 204 -14.23 5.93 -10.84
CA SER A 204 -15.49 5.51 -11.45
C SER A 204 -15.24 4.43 -12.48
N THR A 205 -16.18 3.49 -12.60
CA THR A 205 -16.18 2.46 -13.64
C THR A 205 -17.59 2.26 -14.19
N THR A 206 -17.67 1.77 -15.42
CA THR A 206 -18.95 1.42 -16.03
C THR A 206 -19.27 -0.03 -15.73
N LEU A 207 -20.44 -0.31 -15.19
CA LEU A 207 -20.92 -1.66 -14.94
C LEU A 207 -21.80 -2.12 -16.12
N PHE A 208 -21.68 -3.40 -16.48
CA PHE A 208 -22.50 -4.03 -17.50
C PHE A 208 -23.67 -4.78 -16.85
N ASN A 209 -24.88 -4.54 -17.40
CA ASN A 209 -26.07 -5.26 -16.99
C ASN A 209 -26.60 -6.07 -18.19
N HIS A 210 -26.59 -7.40 -18.07
CA HIS A 210 -27.10 -8.32 -19.09
C HIS A 210 -28.63 -8.53 -19.02
N GLY A 211 -29.37 -7.57 -18.45
CA GLY A 211 -30.83 -7.63 -18.34
C GLY A 211 -31.35 -8.44 -17.15
N ASN A 212 -30.47 -8.98 -16.32
CA ASN A 212 -30.86 -9.61 -15.06
C ASN A 212 -30.88 -8.54 -13.95
N GLN A 213 -32.03 -8.29 -13.38
CA GLN A 213 -32.12 -7.53 -12.12
C GLN A 213 -31.69 -8.45 -10.98
N TYR A 214 -30.79 -7.98 -10.15
CA TYR A 214 -30.40 -8.63 -8.91
C TYR A 214 -31.40 -8.29 -7.81
#